data_df704071d4dc624826dd5d39f5c5f58e
#
_entry.id   df704071d4dc624826dd5d39f5c5f58e
#
_cell.length_a   1.000
_cell.length_b   1.000
_cell.length_c   1.000
_cell.angle_alpha   90.00
_cell.angle_beta   90.00
_cell.angle_gamma   90.00
#
_symmetry.space_group_name_H-M   'P 1'
#
loop_
_entity.id
_entity.type
_entity.pdbx_description
1 polymer ?
#
loop_
_entity_poly.entity_id
_entity_poly.type
_entity_poly.pdbx_seq_one_letter_code
_entity_poly.pdbx_strand_id
1 'polypeptide(L)'
;MPAMGYFAMTGTINMPFVIFSIPLLLYQVLFINAVQIPDMEGDKLGGKNTWIVKRGRMFGFKTIAISGSLATLSFLLISFTSLYPVILNFRAITFVSILPLAFAILSYLNRSNDRIKATALINKNLSSLIIFLAAINCYFIYLIV
;
A
#
# COMPACT_ATOMS: atom_id res chain seq x y z
N MET A 1 -1.37 -13.59 1.07
CA MET A 1 -2.16 -14.80 0.83
C MET A 1 -3.68 -14.58 0.70
N PRO A 2 -4.19 -13.35 0.40
CA PRO A 2 -5.64 -13.11 0.29
C PRO A 2 -6.33 -13.95 -0.79
N ALA A 3 -5.63 -14.21 -1.91
CA ALA A 3 -6.17 -15.01 -3.00
C ALA A 3 -6.48 -16.47 -2.62
N MET A 4 -5.67 -17.08 -1.77
CA MET A 4 -5.92 -18.46 -1.30
C MET A 4 -7.14 -18.52 -0.39
N GLY A 5 -7.31 -17.54 0.52
CA GLY A 5 -8.50 -17.46 1.38
C GLY A 5 -9.76 -17.23 0.57
N TYR A 6 -9.72 -16.32 -0.40
CA TYR A 6 -10.85 -16.08 -1.28
C TYR A 6 -11.22 -17.32 -2.09
N PHE A 7 -10.24 -17.97 -2.72
CA PHE A 7 -10.45 -19.21 -3.50
C PHE A 7 -10.99 -20.36 -2.62
N ALA A 8 -10.48 -20.48 -1.39
CA ALA A 8 -10.98 -21.51 -0.47
C ALA A 8 -12.45 -21.29 -0.09
N MET A 9 -12.91 -20.04 -0.02
CA MET A 9 -14.30 -19.71 0.31
C MET A 9 -15.26 -19.81 -0.88
N THR A 10 -14.80 -19.43 -2.08
CA THR A 10 -15.67 -19.27 -3.26
C THR A 10 -15.49 -20.37 -4.32
N GLY A 11 -14.40 -21.15 -4.23
CA GLY A 11 -14.01 -22.15 -5.25
C GLY A 11 -13.54 -21.58 -6.59
N THR A 12 -13.68 -20.25 -6.80
CA THR A 12 -13.34 -19.60 -8.07
C THR A 12 -12.72 -18.23 -7.83
N ILE A 13 -11.89 -17.77 -8.79
CA ILE A 13 -11.38 -16.39 -8.82
C ILE A 13 -12.18 -15.64 -9.88
N ASN A 14 -12.99 -14.68 -9.44
CA ASN A 14 -13.80 -13.87 -10.33
C ASN A 14 -13.15 -12.52 -10.67
N MET A 15 -13.65 -11.87 -11.73
CA MET A 15 -13.11 -10.58 -12.20
C MET A 15 -13.16 -9.47 -11.14
N PRO A 16 -14.23 -9.28 -10.34
CA PRO A 16 -14.24 -8.34 -9.25
C PRO A 16 -13.07 -8.53 -8.26
N PHE A 17 -12.78 -9.77 -7.85
CA PHE A 17 -11.66 -10.05 -6.98
C PHE A 17 -10.31 -9.64 -7.61
N VAL A 18 -10.10 -9.94 -8.89
CA VAL A 18 -8.86 -9.56 -9.62
C VAL A 18 -8.70 -8.06 -9.64
N ILE A 19 -9.75 -7.32 -9.99
CA ILE A 19 -9.72 -5.84 -10.04
C ILE A 19 -9.46 -5.24 -8.64
N PHE A 20 -10.10 -5.76 -7.60
CA PHE A 20 -9.87 -5.32 -6.21
C PHE A 20 -8.46 -5.62 -5.71
N SER A 21 -7.82 -6.68 -6.19
CA SER A 21 -6.46 -7.04 -5.79
C SER A 21 -5.40 -6.06 -6.32
N ILE A 22 -5.67 -5.31 -7.41
CA ILE A 22 -4.71 -4.37 -8.00
C ILE A 22 -4.26 -3.29 -7.01
N PRO A 23 -5.15 -2.48 -6.40
CA PRO A 23 -4.72 -1.48 -5.41
C PRO A 23 -4.05 -2.10 -4.19
N LEU A 24 -4.45 -3.31 -3.77
CA LEU A 24 -3.82 -4.01 -2.66
C LEU A 24 -2.37 -4.42 -2.99
N LEU A 25 -2.11 -4.91 -4.21
CA LEU A 25 -0.76 -5.22 -4.69
C LEU A 25 0.12 -3.96 -4.75
N LEU A 26 -0.44 -2.82 -5.16
CA LEU A 26 0.28 -1.55 -5.16
C LEU A 26 0.65 -1.09 -3.74
N TYR A 27 -0.25 -1.27 -2.75
CA TYR A 27 0.08 -1.04 -1.35
C TYR A 27 1.11 -2.04 -0.82
N GLN A 28 1.11 -3.29 -1.29
CA GLN A 28 2.15 -4.26 -0.96
C GLN A 28 3.53 -3.82 -1.47
N VAL A 29 3.61 -3.27 -2.69
CA VAL A 29 4.85 -2.67 -3.23
C VAL A 29 5.29 -1.48 -2.37
N LEU A 30 4.38 -0.59 -1.98
CA LEU A 30 4.66 0.52 -1.06
C LEU A 30 5.24 -0.02 0.26
N PHE A 31 4.58 -1.00 0.90
CA PHE A 31 4.99 -1.59 2.17
C PHE A 31 6.38 -2.21 2.10
N ILE A 32 6.65 -3.04 1.07
CA ILE A 32 7.96 -3.71 0.90
C ILE A 32 9.09 -2.68 0.77
N ASN A 33 8.88 -1.63 -0.04
CA ASN A 33 9.89 -0.57 -0.17
C ASN A 33 10.06 0.23 1.12
N ALA A 34 8.97 0.48 1.85
CA ALA A 34 9.02 1.20 3.12
C ALA A 34 9.88 0.45 4.15
N VAL A 35 9.69 -0.85 4.34
CA VAL A 35 10.49 -1.62 5.32
C VAL A 35 11.96 -1.78 4.90
N GLN A 36 12.27 -1.80 3.60
CA GLN A 36 13.64 -1.93 3.13
C GLN A 36 14.48 -0.64 3.25
N ILE A 37 13.87 0.55 3.30
CA ILE A 37 14.60 1.82 3.38
C ILE A 37 15.45 1.93 4.67
N PRO A 38 14.94 1.66 5.88
CA PRO A 38 15.74 1.65 7.10
C PRO A 38 16.82 0.57 7.13
N ASP A 39 16.55 -0.58 6.51
CA ASP A 39 17.39 -1.78 6.57
C ASP A 39 18.45 -1.84 5.47
N MET A 40 18.52 -0.82 4.60
CA MET A 40 19.40 -0.80 3.41
C MET A 40 20.86 -1.16 3.72
N GLU A 41 21.44 -0.61 4.79
CA GLU A 41 22.83 -0.89 5.17
C GLU A 41 23.01 -2.33 5.67
N GLY A 42 22.09 -2.79 6.51
CA GLY A 42 22.10 -4.17 7.02
C GLY A 42 21.94 -5.19 5.90
N ASP A 43 21.01 -4.93 4.99
CA ASP A 43 20.80 -5.78 3.81
C ASP A 43 22.04 -5.80 2.89
N LYS A 44 22.70 -4.65 2.69
CA LYS A 44 23.94 -4.57 1.91
C LYS A 44 25.07 -5.37 2.56
N LEU A 45 25.26 -5.26 3.87
CA LEU A 45 26.27 -6.01 4.63
C LEU A 45 25.96 -7.52 4.62
N GLY A 46 24.69 -7.90 4.65
CA GLY A 46 24.25 -9.29 4.54
C GLY A 46 24.23 -9.86 3.13
N GLY A 47 24.77 -9.12 2.13
CA GLY A 47 24.85 -9.58 0.73
C GLY A 47 23.50 -9.64 0.00
N LYS A 48 22.43 -9.06 0.55
CA LYS A 48 21.13 -9.04 -0.11
C LYS A 48 21.09 -8.04 -1.27
N ASN A 49 20.51 -8.45 -2.39
CA ASN A 49 20.38 -7.66 -3.60
C ASN A 49 18.96 -7.06 -3.76
N THR A 50 18.46 -6.35 -2.75
CA THR A 50 17.16 -5.69 -2.83
C THR A 50 17.18 -4.49 -3.78
N TRP A 51 16.02 -4.04 -4.23
CA TRP A 51 15.93 -2.86 -5.10
C TRP A 51 16.49 -1.60 -4.42
N ILE A 52 16.27 -1.47 -3.11
CA ILE A 52 16.77 -0.34 -2.33
C ILE A 52 18.29 -0.40 -2.20
N VAL A 53 18.87 -1.58 -1.97
CA VAL A 53 20.34 -1.76 -1.95
C VAL A 53 20.97 -1.39 -3.29
N LYS A 54 20.32 -1.76 -4.41
CA LYS A 54 20.86 -1.50 -5.77
C LYS A 54 20.65 -0.04 -6.22
N ARG A 55 19.55 0.60 -5.87
CA ARG A 55 19.13 1.91 -6.43
C ARG A 55 19.10 3.05 -5.40
N GLY A 56 19.34 2.71 -4.14
CA GLY A 56 19.39 3.68 -3.04
C GLY A 56 18.02 4.11 -2.48
N ARG A 57 18.05 4.78 -1.32
CA ARG A 57 16.86 5.26 -0.60
C ARG A 57 15.99 6.20 -1.41
N MET A 58 16.60 7.09 -2.20
CA MET A 58 15.85 8.05 -3.02
C MET A 58 14.93 7.36 -4.02
N PHE A 59 15.38 6.25 -4.61
CA PHE A 59 14.54 5.42 -5.46
C PHE A 59 13.39 4.79 -4.67
N GLY A 60 13.63 4.33 -3.44
CA GLY A 60 12.61 3.77 -2.56
C GLY A 60 11.50 4.78 -2.26
N PHE A 61 11.82 6.00 -1.88
CA PHE A 61 10.84 7.07 -1.67
C PHE A 61 10.02 7.37 -2.93
N LYS A 62 10.66 7.39 -4.10
CA LYS A 62 9.95 7.57 -5.38
C LYS A 62 8.96 6.43 -5.64
N THR A 63 9.38 5.18 -5.42
CA THR A 63 8.52 4.01 -5.61
C THR A 63 7.34 4.02 -4.64
N ILE A 64 7.54 4.40 -3.38
CA ILE A 64 6.49 4.56 -2.37
C ILE A 64 5.45 5.58 -2.83
N ALA A 65 5.87 6.75 -3.30
CA ALA A 65 4.96 7.79 -3.77
C ALA A 65 4.17 7.35 -5.01
N ILE A 66 4.83 6.74 -5.99
CA ILE A 66 4.18 6.26 -7.22
C ILE A 66 3.18 5.16 -6.90
N SER A 67 3.56 4.13 -6.14
CA SER A 67 2.67 3.01 -5.81
C SER A 67 1.48 3.45 -4.95
N GLY A 68 1.68 4.35 -3.99
CA GLY A 68 0.59 4.92 -3.21
C GLY A 68 -0.39 5.75 -4.06
N SER A 69 0.14 6.56 -5.00
CA SER A 69 -0.70 7.33 -5.93
C SER A 69 -1.52 6.42 -6.85
N LEU A 70 -0.88 5.40 -7.44
CA LEU A 70 -1.56 4.45 -8.31
C LEU A 70 -2.60 3.62 -7.55
N ALA A 71 -2.33 3.22 -6.30
CA ALA A 71 -3.28 2.49 -5.47
C ALA A 71 -4.54 3.31 -5.18
N THR A 72 -4.38 4.56 -4.73
CA THR A 72 -5.51 5.46 -4.49
C THR A 72 -6.29 5.76 -5.77
N LEU A 73 -5.58 6.02 -6.88
CA LEU A 73 -6.21 6.22 -8.19
C LEU A 73 -7.00 4.97 -8.63
N SER A 74 -6.47 3.77 -8.40
CA SER A 74 -7.17 2.52 -8.72
C SER A 74 -8.48 2.40 -7.92
N PHE A 75 -8.50 2.70 -6.61
CA PHE A 75 -9.73 2.73 -5.83
C PHE A 75 -10.72 3.77 -6.36
N LEU A 76 -10.23 4.96 -6.74
CA LEU A 76 -11.05 6.00 -7.33
C LEU A 76 -11.70 5.50 -8.65
N LEU A 77 -10.93 4.91 -9.54
CA LEU A 77 -11.44 4.37 -10.81
C LEU A 77 -12.47 3.25 -10.57
N ILE A 78 -12.21 2.34 -9.63
CA ILE A 78 -13.15 1.29 -9.23
C ILE A 78 -14.47 1.91 -8.73
N SER A 79 -14.44 3.05 -8.04
CA SER A 79 -15.64 3.71 -7.52
C SER A 79 -16.62 4.20 -8.60
N PHE A 80 -16.16 4.32 -9.85
CA PHE A 80 -17.00 4.68 -11.00
C PHE A 80 -17.54 3.46 -11.76
N THR A 81 -17.14 2.24 -11.38
CA THR A 81 -17.62 1.01 -12.01
C THR A 81 -18.85 0.46 -11.28
N SER A 82 -19.71 -0.22 -12.01
CA SER A 82 -20.87 -0.97 -11.46
C SER A 82 -20.55 -2.44 -11.15
N LEU A 83 -19.26 -2.81 -11.08
CA LEU A 83 -18.82 -4.19 -10.94
C LEU A 83 -19.06 -4.76 -9.54
N TYR A 84 -19.31 -3.91 -8.56
CA TYR A 84 -19.48 -4.31 -7.15
C TYR A 84 -20.89 -4.02 -6.65
N PRO A 85 -21.37 -4.82 -5.67
CA PRO A 85 -22.65 -4.54 -5.02
C PRO A 85 -22.68 -3.13 -4.43
N VAL A 86 -23.84 -2.50 -4.43
CA VAL A 86 -24.06 -1.14 -3.85
C VAL A 86 -23.62 -1.05 -2.39
N ILE A 87 -23.59 -2.17 -1.68
CA ILE A 87 -23.15 -2.27 -0.28
C ILE A 87 -21.68 -1.89 -0.12
N LEU A 88 -20.82 -2.16 -1.12
CA LEU A 88 -19.40 -1.81 -1.09
C LEU A 88 -19.17 -0.38 -1.58
N ASN A 89 -19.07 0.55 -0.65
CA ASN A 89 -18.83 1.96 -0.97
C ASN A 89 -17.35 2.24 -1.24
N PHE A 90 -16.91 2.10 -2.49
CA PHE A 90 -15.53 2.40 -2.90
C PHE A 90 -15.14 3.87 -2.76
N ARG A 91 -16.10 4.79 -2.73
CA ARG A 91 -15.81 6.22 -2.46
C ARG A 91 -15.30 6.40 -1.03
N ALA A 92 -15.90 5.70 -0.06
CA ALA A 92 -15.43 5.71 1.33
C ALA A 92 -14.02 5.12 1.43
N ILE A 93 -13.74 3.99 0.77
CA ILE A 93 -12.40 3.36 0.73
C ILE A 93 -11.39 4.32 0.08
N THR A 94 -11.74 4.97 -1.03
CA THR A 94 -10.89 5.99 -1.68
C THR A 94 -10.60 7.15 -0.74
N PHE A 95 -11.60 7.65 -0.01
CA PHE A 95 -11.41 8.74 0.94
C PHE A 95 -10.41 8.37 2.05
N VAL A 96 -10.55 7.19 2.63
CA VAL A 96 -9.61 6.71 3.67
C VAL A 96 -8.22 6.47 3.08
N SER A 97 -8.10 6.07 1.81
CA SER A 97 -6.82 5.85 1.12
C SER A 97 -6.02 7.15 0.85
N ILE A 98 -6.65 8.32 1.00
CA ILE A 98 -5.94 9.62 0.95
C ILE A 98 -4.91 9.73 2.07
N LEU A 99 -5.14 9.10 3.22
CA LEU A 99 -4.20 9.15 4.35
C LEU A 99 -2.82 8.56 3.98
N PRO A 100 -2.69 7.28 3.58
CA PRO A 100 -1.39 6.74 3.17
C PRO A 100 -0.83 7.44 1.93
N LEU A 101 -1.65 7.92 1.00
CA LEU A 101 -1.19 8.73 -0.14
C LEU A 101 -0.51 10.02 0.32
N ALA A 102 -1.14 10.77 1.24
CA ALA A 102 -0.57 12.02 1.75
C ALA A 102 0.81 11.79 2.40
N PHE A 103 0.93 10.75 3.25
CA PHE A 103 2.21 10.42 3.88
C PHE A 103 3.25 9.89 2.88
N ALA A 104 2.84 9.16 1.84
CA ALA A 104 3.72 8.72 0.76
C ALA A 104 4.31 9.92 -0.01
N ILE A 105 3.47 10.89 -0.37
CA ILE A 105 3.90 12.13 -1.04
C ILE A 105 4.78 12.98 -0.11
N LEU A 106 4.38 13.19 1.14
CA LEU A 106 5.18 13.95 2.12
C LEU A 106 6.55 13.32 2.34
N SER A 107 6.62 11.99 2.42
CA SER A 107 7.88 11.25 2.54
C SER A 107 8.77 11.46 1.31
N TYR A 108 8.19 11.49 0.11
CA TYR A 108 8.92 11.76 -1.12
C TYR A 108 9.43 13.20 -1.21
N LEU A 109 8.63 14.18 -0.80
CA LEU A 109 9.03 15.60 -0.81
C LEU A 109 10.15 15.89 0.19
N ASN A 110 10.10 15.27 1.38
CA ASN A 110 11.08 15.43 2.46
C ASN A 110 12.14 14.32 2.47
N ARG A 111 12.30 13.57 1.39
CA ARG A 111 13.22 12.44 1.29
C ARG A 111 14.64 12.78 1.72
N SER A 112 15.31 11.86 2.39
CA SER A 112 16.67 12.02 2.85
C SER A 112 17.50 10.75 2.65
N ASN A 113 18.79 10.91 2.39
CA ASN A 113 19.77 9.82 2.40
C ASN A 113 20.24 9.49 3.82
N ASP A 114 20.05 10.41 4.77
CA ASP A 114 20.33 10.17 6.17
C ASP A 114 19.41 9.09 6.74
N ARG A 115 19.99 8.06 7.38
CA ARG A 115 19.26 6.90 7.88
C ARG A 115 18.22 7.28 8.92
N ILE A 116 18.55 8.15 9.85
CA ILE A 116 17.66 8.51 10.96
C ILE A 116 16.44 9.25 10.43
N LYS A 117 16.67 10.26 9.57
CA LYS A 117 15.58 11.03 8.96
C LYS A 117 14.72 10.17 8.05
N ALA A 118 15.35 9.30 7.25
CA ALA A 118 14.63 8.37 6.38
C ALA A 118 13.74 7.43 7.21
N THR A 119 14.27 6.84 8.29
CA THR A 119 13.50 5.96 9.18
C THR A 119 12.31 6.68 9.81
N ALA A 120 12.50 7.92 10.29
CA ALA A 120 11.41 8.70 10.86
C ALA A 120 10.27 8.98 9.87
N LEU A 121 10.60 9.29 8.60
CA LEU A 121 9.62 9.48 7.53
C LEU A 121 8.88 8.17 7.20
N ILE A 122 9.62 7.08 7.12
CA ILE A 122 9.04 5.76 6.82
C ILE A 122 8.13 5.26 7.95
N ASN A 123 8.49 5.48 9.21
CA ASN A 123 7.64 5.10 10.33
C ASN A 123 6.27 5.81 10.27
N LYS A 124 6.23 7.10 9.92
CA LYS A 124 4.97 7.83 9.69
C LYS A 124 4.17 7.24 8.53
N ASN A 125 4.85 6.87 7.45
CA ASN A 125 4.22 6.25 6.29
C ASN A 125 3.62 4.88 6.64
N LEU A 126 4.37 4.02 7.32
CA LEU A 126 3.90 2.71 7.77
C LEU A 126 2.73 2.84 8.76
N SER A 127 2.80 3.79 9.71
CA SER A 127 1.68 4.04 10.63
C SER A 127 0.41 4.44 9.88
N SER A 128 0.52 5.32 8.87
CA SER A 128 -0.63 5.72 8.05
C SER A 128 -1.23 4.53 7.28
N LEU A 129 -0.39 3.62 6.78
CA LEU A 129 -0.83 2.41 6.10
C LEU A 129 -1.53 1.45 7.05
N ILE A 130 -1.01 1.27 8.27
CA ILE A 130 -1.65 0.43 9.30
C ILE A 130 -3.03 1.00 9.67
N ILE A 131 -3.14 2.31 9.88
CA ILE A 131 -4.43 2.97 10.17
C ILE A 131 -5.42 2.75 9.01
N PHE A 132 -4.97 2.89 7.77
CA PHE A 132 -5.78 2.62 6.59
C PHE A 132 -6.27 1.18 6.54
N LEU A 133 -5.40 0.21 6.77
CA LEU A 133 -5.76 -1.22 6.78
C LEU A 133 -6.73 -1.54 7.93
N ALA A 134 -6.52 -0.98 9.11
CA ALA A 134 -7.44 -1.13 10.23
C ALA A 134 -8.82 -0.55 9.90
N ALA A 135 -8.89 0.65 9.32
CA ALA A 135 -10.15 1.28 8.92
C ALA A 135 -10.91 0.44 7.88
N ILE A 136 -10.22 -0.14 6.88
CA ILE A 136 -10.84 -1.05 5.91
C ILE A 136 -11.37 -2.31 6.59
N ASN A 137 -10.61 -2.91 7.50
CA ASN A 137 -11.07 -4.09 8.23
C ASN A 137 -12.31 -3.78 9.09
N CYS A 138 -12.33 -2.66 9.81
CA CYS A 138 -13.49 -2.20 10.57
C CYS A 138 -14.70 -1.98 9.64
N TYR A 139 -14.48 -1.38 8.47
CA TYR A 139 -15.54 -1.19 7.48
C TYR A 139 -16.13 -2.53 6.99
N PHE A 140 -15.30 -3.52 6.69
CA PHE A 140 -15.80 -4.84 6.30
C PHE A 140 -16.54 -5.56 7.44
N ILE A 141 -16.06 -5.46 8.67
CA ILE A 141 -16.76 -6.03 9.83
C ILE A 141 -18.15 -5.38 9.96
N TYR A 142 -18.25 -4.06 9.84
CA TYR A 142 -19.53 -3.33 9.88
C TYR A 142 -20.52 -3.80 8.80
N LEU A 143 -20.04 -4.21 7.63
CA LEU A 143 -20.92 -4.71 6.56
C LEU A 143 -21.44 -6.14 6.79
N ILE A 144 -20.82 -6.90 7.67
CA ILE A 144 -21.18 -8.30 7.97
C ILE A 144 -22.15 -8.39 9.15
N VAL A 145 -22.08 -7.41 10.08
CA VAL A 145 -22.96 -7.31 11.25
C VAL A 145 -24.26 -6.60 10.90
#